data_f776d36eeb6d479b571b0069a30d4c30
#
_entry.id   f776d36eeb6d479b571b0069a30d4c30
#
_cell.length_a   1.000
_cell.length_b   1.000
_cell.length_c   1.000
_cell.angle_alpha   90.00
_cell.angle_beta   90.00
_cell.angle_gamma   90.00
#
_symmetry.space_group_name_H-M   'P 1'
#
loop_
_entity.id
_entity.type
_entity.pdbx_description
1 polymer ?
#
loop_
_entity_poly.entity_id
_entity_poly.type
_entity_poly.pdbx_seq_one_letter_code
_entity_poly.pdbx_strand_id
1 'polypeptide(L)'
;MTGSGDRGRQAKVCSPGRPPWWPQNEPWEPWRVAGRRGRIFRRRIALLALTVLVVLVGTMVAMVWLAVRNLAASGGSSIGAVITIVVLGAIPVALALVLAVRHVGLPFGTIMEGADRVAAGDYTTRVPEHGPPPMRALARAFNTMTERLQNHDRLRRDLMADVAHELRTPLTVIQGKLEGLLDGVYPPDQRQLGVLVEETHVLSRLIEDLRTVALSEGGALKLLKESADVDALARDVVHAFEGEAGERGVTLRMAAPEHLPPIAVDPVRIREVLSNLLANALRHTPSGGTVDVRVYESGSSGSAIAVDVRDTGSGMSADEIARAFDRFHKGPASRGSGLGLTIARGLVTAHGGEIRASSAPGAGTTMSFTLPREGPS
;
A
#
# COMPACT_ATOMS: atom_id res chain seq x y z
N MET A 1 -17.47 25.08 52.88
CA MET A 1 -17.12 26.28 52.05
C MET A 1 -16.13 25.74 51.03
N THR A 2 -16.67 25.32 49.89
CA THR A 2 -16.73 25.95 48.57
C THR A 2 -15.41 25.95 47.85
N GLY A 3 -15.38 25.23 46.72
CA GLY A 3 -14.34 25.38 45.71
C GLY A 3 -14.35 24.27 44.70
N SER A 4 -15.49 24.08 43.97
CA SER A 4 -15.57 23.30 42.74
C SER A 4 -14.66 23.91 41.66
N GLY A 5 -13.77 23.09 41.08
CA GLY A 5 -12.93 23.45 39.95
C GLY A 5 -13.06 22.39 38.87
N ASP A 6 -14.09 22.52 38.10
CA ASP A 6 -14.31 21.85 36.82
C ASP A 6 -13.15 22.21 35.84
N ARG A 7 -12.22 21.28 35.63
CA ARG A 7 -11.22 21.39 34.57
C ARG A 7 -11.69 20.57 33.39
N GLY A 8 -12.38 21.25 32.48
CA GLY A 8 -12.74 20.74 31.19
C GLY A 8 -11.59 19.98 30.53
N ARG A 9 -11.82 18.72 30.21
CA ARG A 9 -10.98 17.91 29.33
C ARG A 9 -11.05 18.50 27.92
N GLN A 10 -10.16 19.45 27.62
CA GLN A 10 -9.84 19.76 26.24
C GLN A 10 -9.18 18.54 25.63
N ALA A 11 -9.90 17.87 24.75
CA ALA A 11 -9.35 16.84 23.88
C ALA A 11 -8.15 17.44 23.13
N LYS A 12 -6.93 17.00 23.44
CA LYS A 12 -5.73 17.32 22.66
C LYS A 12 -5.96 16.72 21.26
N VAL A 13 -6.36 17.57 20.33
CA VAL A 13 -6.27 17.28 18.88
C VAL A 13 -4.78 17.06 18.62
N CYS A 14 -4.40 15.82 18.36
CA CYS A 14 -3.05 15.51 17.91
C CYS A 14 -2.81 16.25 16.60
N SER A 15 -2.00 17.29 16.64
CA SER A 15 -1.50 17.97 15.44
C SER A 15 -0.66 16.95 14.66
N PRO A 16 -0.93 16.72 13.37
CA PRO A 16 -0.10 15.84 12.56
C PRO A 16 1.33 16.36 12.57
N GLY A 17 2.26 15.47 12.92
CA GLY A 17 3.68 15.78 12.99
C GLY A 17 4.20 16.28 11.64
N ARG A 18 5.21 17.14 11.70
CA ARG A 18 5.91 17.69 10.52
C ARG A 18 6.46 16.55 9.66
N PRO A 19 6.18 16.50 8.32
CA PRO A 19 6.70 15.45 7.47
C PRO A 19 8.24 15.54 7.34
N PRO A 20 8.95 14.41 7.22
CA PRO A 20 10.42 14.39 7.16
C PRO A 20 11.02 15.14 5.96
N TRP A 21 10.22 15.33 4.89
CA TRP A 21 10.64 16.00 3.66
C TRP A 21 10.39 17.51 3.65
N TRP A 22 9.80 18.09 4.73
CA TRP A 22 9.55 19.52 4.82
C TRP A 22 10.82 20.26 5.26
N PRO A 23 11.19 21.40 4.62
CA PRO A 23 12.35 22.20 4.99
C PRO A 23 12.36 22.59 6.47
N GLN A 24 13.50 22.42 7.13
CA GLN A 24 13.60 22.64 8.59
C GLN A 24 13.40 24.10 9.02
N ASN A 25 13.57 25.04 8.10
CA ASN A 25 13.50 26.48 8.32
C ASN A 25 12.14 27.11 8.07
N GLU A 26 11.11 26.32 7.67
CA GLU A 26 9.75 26.82 7.46
C GLU A 26 8.79 26.31 8.54
N PRO A 27 7.90 27.19 9.11
CA PRO A 27 6.90 26.76 10.08
C PRO A 27 5.89 25.82 9.40
N TRP A 28 5.69 24.63 10.01
CA TRP A 28 4.68 23.66 9.59
C TRP A 28 3.28 24.14 10.06
N GLU A 29 2.49 24.66 9.13
CA GLU A 29 1.10 25.07 9.37
C GLU A 29 0.17 24.42 8.33
N PRO A 30 -0.15 23.12 8.48
CA PRO A 30 -0.89 22.35 7.46
C PRO A 30 -2.28 22.93 7.15
N TRP A 31 -2.95 23.56 8.12
CA TRP A 31 -4.30 24.13 7.94
C TRP A 31 -4.34 25.53 7.33
N ARG A 32 -3.25 26.29 7.38
CA ARG A 32 -3.23 27.65 6.81
C ARG A 32 -3.06 27.67 5.29
N VAL A 33 -2.42 26.67 4.71
CA VAL A 33 -2.10 26.64 3.29
C VAL A 33 -3.26 26.10 2.45
N ALA A 34 -3.92 25.02 2.90
CA ALA A 34 -4.94 24.32 2.13
C ALA A 34 -6.23 25.14 1.89
N GLY A 35 -6.71 25.90 2.87
CA GLY A 35 -7.97 26.66 2.74
C GLY A 35 -7.87 28.00 2.00
N ARG A 36 -6.65 28.55 1.81
CA ARG A 36 -6.46 29.88 1.22
C ARG A 36 -6.46 29.85 -0.32
N ARG A 37 -5.80 28.87 -0.94
CA ARG A 37 -5.71 28.75 -2.40
C ARG A 37 -7.05 28.43 -3.06
N GLY A 38 -7.82 27.50 -2.52
CA GLY A 38 -9.15 27.17 -3.05
C GLY A 38 -10.15 28.33 -2.95
N ARG A 39 -10.10 29.12 -1.86
CA ARG A 39 -10.94 30.35 -1.71
C ARG A 39 -10.50 31.45 -2.65
N ILE A 40 -9.19 31.63 -2.87
CA ILE A 40 -8.66 32.63 -3.83
C ILE A 40 -9.03 32.22 -5.26
N PHE A 41 -8.96 30.95 -5.61
CA PHE A 41 -9.33 30.43 -6.93
C PHE A 41 -10.83 30.60 -7.20
N ARG A 42 -11.70 30.23 -6.25
CA ARG A 42 -13.16 30.47 -6.36
C ARG A 42 -13.48 31.96 -6.49
N ARG A 43 -12.78 32.82 -5.73
CA ARG A 43 -12.94 34.29 -5.86
C ARG A 43 -12.46 34.79 -7.22
N ARG A 44 -11.34 34.28 -7.74
CA ARG A 44 -10.82 34.65 -9.07
C ARG A 44 -11.76 34.21 -10.19
N ILE A 45 -12.30 32.99 -10.14
CA ILE A 45 -13.30 32.52 -11.12
C ILE A 45 -14.59 33.34 -11.01
N ALA A 46 -15.07 33.61 -9.80
CA ALA A 46 -16.24 34.45 -9.60
C ALA A 46 -16.02 35.88 -10.10
N LEU A 47 -14.83 36.47 -9.85
CA LEU A 47 -14.46 37.78 -10.37
C LEU A 47 -14.33 37.77 -11.89
N LEU A 48 -13.75 36.73 -12.49
CA LEU A 48 -13.62 36.58 -13.94
C LEU A 48 -14.99 36.39 -14.61
N ALA A 49 -15.89 35.62 -14.00
CA ALA A 49 -17.27 35.50 -14.44
C ALA A 49 -18.04 36.82 -14.31
N LEU A 50 -17.80 37.54 -13.23
CA LEU A 50 -18.39 38.87 -13.01
C LEU A 50 -17.87 39.90 -14.02
N THR A 51 -16.57 39.93 -14.29
CA THR A 51 -15.97 40.82 -15.30
C THR A 51 -16.49 40.52 -16.71
N VAL A 52 -16.58 39.21 -17.08
CA VAL A 52 -17.16 38.82 -18.38
C VAL A 52 -18.64 39.22 -18.45
N LEU A 53 -19.39 39.06 -17.36
CA LEU A 53 -20.79 39.49 -17.29
C LEU A 53 -20.93 41.00 -17.45
N VAL A 54 -20.09 41.77 -16.75
CA VAL A 54 -20.08 43.25 -16.82
C VAL A 54 -19.71 43.74 -18.22
N VAL A 55 -18.71 43.12 -18.85
CA VAL A 55 -18.32 43.42 -20.24
C VAL A 55 -19.43 43.07 -21.22
N LEU A 56 -20.10 41.93 -21.08
CA LEU A 56 -21.25 41.56 -21.90
C LEU A 56 -22.42 42.49 -21.74
N VAL A 57 -22.75 42.86 -20.49
CA VAL A 57 -23.80 43.81 -20.21
C VAL A 57 -23.43 45.20 -20.75
N GLY A 58 -22.17 45.63 -20.58
CA GLY A 58 -21.69 46.93 -21.08
C GLY A 58 -21.69 46.98 -22.62
N THR A 59 -21.26 45.93 -23.32
CA THR A 59 -21.31 45.86 -24.78
C THR A 59 -22.76 45.84 -25.29
N MET A 60 -23.65 45.16 -24.57
CA MET A 60 -25.05 45.13 -24.85
C MET A 60 -25.70 46.55 -24.72
N VAL A 61 -25.44 47.24 -23.60
CA VAL A 61 -25.91 48.60 -23.38
C VAL A 61 -25.38 49.57 -24.44
N ALA A 62 -24.10 49.45 -24.81
CA ALA A 62 -23.51 50.23 -25.88
C ALA A 62 -24.15 49.96 -27.25
N MET A 63 -24.45 48.68 -27.58
CA MET A 63 -25.16 48.31 -28.79
C MET A 63 -26.61 48.87 -28.82
N VAL A 64 -27.33 48.77 -27.69
CA VAL A 64 -28.68 49.34 -27.55
C VAL A 64 -28.62 50.84 -27.77
N TRP A 65 -27.68 51.50 -27.11
CA TRP A 65 -27.53 52.97 -27.23
C TRP A 65 -27.21 53.39 -28.67
N LEU A 66 -26.30 52.68 -29.34
CA LEU A 66 -25.93 52.93 -30.76
C LEU A 66 -27.13 52.70 -31.70
N ALA A 67 -27.89 51.64 -31.47
CA ALA A 67 -29.08 51.30 -32.22
C ALA A 67 -30.16 52.36 -32.02
N VAL A 68 -30.45 52.81 -30.79
CA VAL A 68 -31.40 53.86 -30.48
C VAL A 68 -30.98 55.18 -31.12
N ARG A 69 -29.69 55.54 -31.08
CA ARG A 69 -29.16 56.74 -31.71
C ARG A 69 -29.30 56.74 -33.23
N ASN A 70 -29.00 55.59 -33.88
CA ASN A 70 -29.18 55.46 -35.34
C ASN A 70 -30.64 55.50 -35.76
N LEU A 71 -31.55 54.93 -34.95
CA LEU A 71 -32.99 55.00 -35.21
C LEU A 71 -33.58 56.40 -35.02
N ALA A 72 -33.09 57.13 -33.99
CA ALA A 72 -33.50 58.54 -33.78
C ALA A 72 -33.07 59.41 -34.98
N ALA A 73 -31.98 59.06 -35.69
CA ALA A 73 -31.54 59.75 -36.89
C ALA A 73 -32.34 59.35 -38.15
N SER A 74 -33.04 58.21 -38.15
CA SER A 74 -33.76 57.67 -39.31
C SER A 74 -35.29 57.76 -39.25
N GLY A 75 -35.86 58.49 -38.28
CA GLY A 75 -37.26 58.96 -38.25
C GLY A 75 -38.30 57.86 -38.08
N GLY A 76 -38.14 56.87 -37.20
CA GLY A 76 -39.27 56.06 -37.12
C GLY A 76 -39.33 54.84 -36.19
N SER A 77 -40.12 53.97 -36.35
CA SER A 77 -40.96 53.04 -35.64
C SER A 77 -40.33 51.71 -35.19
N SER A 78 -39.01 51.56 -35.18
CA SER A 78 -38.34 50.25 -34.93
C SER A 78 -37.56 50.08 -33.62
N ILE A 79 -37.73 51.04 -32.65
CA ILE A 79 -37.07 51.00 -31.33
C ILE A 79 -37.41 49.70 -30.56
N GLY A 80 -38.70 49.31 -30.60
CA GLY A 80 -39.15 48.09 -29.95
C GLY A 80 -38.50 46.82 -30.50
N ALA A 81 -38.27 46.72 -31.82
CA ALA A 81 -37.64 45.58 -32.45
C ALA A 81 -36.16 45.43 -32.05
N VAL A 82 -35.44 46.54 -31.98
CA VAL A 82 -34.03 46.54 -31.58
C VAL A 82 -33.88 46.17 -30.11
N ILE A 83 -34.69 46.70 -29.22
CA ILE A 83 -34.69 46.32 -27.77
C ILE A 83 -34.98 44.82 -27.63
N THR A 84 -35.97 44.32 -28.37
CA THR A 84 -36.34 42.90 -28.30
C THR A 84 -35.20 42.00 -28.78
N ILE A 85 -34.49 42.32 -29.88
CA ILE A 85 -33.37 41.55 -30.41
C ILE A 85 -32.20 41.52 -29.41
N VAL A 86 -31.90 42.65 -28.76
CA VAL A 86 -30.80 42.73 -27.79
C VAL A 86 -31.12 41.96 -26.53
N VAL A 87 -32.37 42.09 -26.00
CA VAL A 87 -32.78 41.31 -24.82
C VAL A 87 -32.82 39.81 -25.10
N LEU A 88 -33.36 39.39 -26.26
CA LEU A 88 -33.36 37.99 -26.66
C LEU A 88 -31.95 37.40 -26.88
N GLY A 89 -30.99 38.21 -27.30
CA GLY A 89 -29.61 37.79 -27.44
C GLY A 89 -28.84 37.72 -26.11
N ALA A 90 -29.10 38.62 -25.18
CA ALA A 90 -28.39 38.72 -23.89
C ALA A 90 -28.78 37.64 -22.88
N ILE A 91 -30.08 37.30 -22.83
CA ILE A 91 -30.57 36.27 -21.90
C ILE A 91 -29.90 34.92 -22.10
N PRO A 92 -29.81 34.33 -23.31
CA PRO A 92 -29.15 33.04 -23.51
C PRO A 92 -27.65 33.10 -23.23
N VAL A 93 -26.96 34.20 -23.50
CA VAL A 93 -25.54 34.38 -23.21
C VAL A 93 -25.31 34.42 -21.70
N ALA A 94 -26.12 35.20 -20.96
CA ALA A 94 -26.04 35.24 -19.51
C ALA A 94 -26.35 33.89 -18.87
N LEU A 95 -27.36 33.19 -19.38
CA LEU A 95 -27.72 31.86 -18.94
C LEU A 95 -26.58 30.85 -19.22
N ALA A 96 -26.00 30.89 -20.43
CA ALA A 96 -24.86 30.00 -20.79
C ALA A 96 -23.66 30.28 -19.88
N LEU A 97 -23.34 31.52 -19.55
CA LEU A 97 -22.27 31.89 -18.63
C LEU A 97 -22.52 31.34 -17.22
N VAL A 98 -23.74 31.53 -16.69
CA VAL A 98 -24.12 31.00 -15.38
C VAL A 98 -24.02 29.46 -15.35
N LEU A 99 -24.48 28.79 -16.40
CA LEU A 99 -24.40 27.35 -16.55
C LEU A 99 -22.95 26.91 -16.64
N ALA A 100 -22.09 27.60 -17.40
CA ALA A 100 -20.66 27.29 -17.49
C ALA A 100 -19.96 27.40 -16.15
N VAL A 101 -20.22 28.47 -15.38
CA VAL A 101 -19.66 28.64 -14.02
C VAL A 101 -20.14 27.54 -13.08
N ARG A 102 -21.42 27.19 -13.11
CA ARG A 102 -21.99 26.14 -12.24
C ARG A 102 -21.53 24.74 -12.63
N HIS A 103 -21.40 24.45 -13.92
CA HIS A 103 -21.09 23.08 -14.40
C HIS A 103 -19.60 22.80 -14.52
N VAL A 104 -18.77 23.82 -14.70
CA VAL A 104 -17.31 23.65 -14.87
C VAL A 104 -16.53 24.31 -13.73
N GLY A 105 -16.81 25.57 -13.42
CA GLY A 105 -16.01 26.35 -12.47
C GLY A 105 -16.11 25.84 -11.02
N LEU A 106 -17.32 25.55 -10.55
CA LEU A 106 -17.51 25.09 -9.17
C LEU A 106 -16.96 23.66 -8.94
N PRO A 107 -17.23 22.68 -9.81
CA PRO A 107 -16.64 21.34 -9.66
C PRO A 107 -15.10 21.33 -9.70
N PHE A 108 -14.50 22.16 -10.55
CA PHE A 108 -13.03 22.27 -10.59
C PHE A 108 -12.45 22.81 -9.28
N GLY A 109 -13.13 23.80 -8.67
CA GLY A 109 -12.74 24.35 -7.37
C GLY A 109 -12.78 23.32 -6.24
N THR A 110 -13.74 22.38 -6.26
CA THR A 110 -13.82 21.31 -5.25
C THR A 110 -12.71 20.29 -5.41
N ILE A 111 -12.31 19.98 -6.65
CA ILE A 111 -11.18 19.08 -6.92
C ILE A 111 -9.87 19.71 -6.44
N MET A 112 -9.64 21.01 -6.69
CA MET A 112 -8.46 21.72 -6.20
C MET A 112 -8.40 21.76 -4.68
N GLU A 113 -9.53 22.04 -4.00
CA GLU A 113 -9.60 22.01 -2.54
C GLU A 113 -9.34 20.61 -1.99
N GLY A 114 -9.86 19.57 -2.68
CA GLY A 114 -9.58 18.17 -2.36
C GLY A 114 -8.09 17.84 -2.53
N ALA A 115 -7.47 18.31 -3.61
CA ALA A 115 -6.04 18.09 -3.85
C ALA A 115 -5.15 18.77 -2.78
N ASP A 116 -5.50 19.98 -2.36
CA ASP A 116 -4.80 20.66 -1.26
C ASP A 116 -4.90 19.89 0.06
N ARG A 117 -6.06 19.28 0.36
CA ARG A 117 -6.26 18.46 1.55
C ARG A 117 -5.47 17.16 1.47
N VAL A 118 -5.47 16.49 0.32
CA VAL A 118 -4.67 15.29 0.08
C VAL A 118 -3.17 15.59 0.21
N ALA A 119 -2.71 16.71 -0.34
CA ALA A 119 -1.33 17.17 -0.19
C ALA A 119 -0.95 17.46 1.28
N ALA A 120 -1.93 17.85 2.11
CA ALA A 120 -1.75 18.02 3.55
C ALA A 120 -1.83 16.68 4.35
N GLY A 121 -2.01 15.53 3.66
CA GLY A 121 -2.07 14.20 4.28
C GLY A 121 -3.47 13.72 4.65
N ASP A 122 -4.53 14.46 4.29
CA ASP A 122 -5.92 14.01 4.49
C ASP A 122 -6.38 13.16 3.30
N TYR A 123 -6.03 11.89 3.32
CA TYR A 123 -6.43 10.93 2.29
C TYR A 123 -7.88 10.43 2.42
N THR A 124 -8.63 10.89 3.42
CA THR A 124 -10.06 10.56 3.56
C THR A 124 -10.94 11.42 2.68
N THR A 125 -10.40 12.51 2.13
CA THR A 125 -11.11 13.45 1.27
C THR A 125 -11.65 12.74 0.02
N ARG A 126 -12.94 12.98 -0.28
CA ARG A 126 -13.58 12.58 -1.54
C ARG A 126 -14.23 13.79 -2.19
N VAL A 127 -14.15 13.84 -3.51
CA VAL A 127 -14.80 14.89 -4.30
C VAL A 127 -16.07 14.34 -4.95
N PRO A 128 -17.15 15.14 -4.98
CA PRO A 128 -18.42 14.72 -5.58
C PRO A 128 -18.27 14.52 -7.09
N GLU A 129 -18.84 13.44 -7.62
CA GLU A 129 -18.82 13.11 -9.06
C GLU A 129 -19.95 13.80 -9.81
N HIS A 130 -19.98 15.15 -9.78
CA HIS A 130 -21.01 15.97 -10.41
C HIS A 130 -20.46 16.74 -11.62
N GLY A 131 -21.35 17.12 -12.54
CA GLY A 131 -21.01 17.93 -13.71
C GLY A 131 -20.95 17.14 -15.02
N PRO A 132 -20.41 17.76 -16.08
CA PRO A 132 -20.25 17.14 -17.43
C PRO A 132 -19.38 15.86 -17.37
N PRO A 133 -19.52 14.97 -18.39
CA PRO A 133 -18.76 13.72 -18.43
C PRO A 133 -17.26 13.84 -18.16
N PRO A 134 -16.53 14.84 -18.69
CA PRO A 134 -15.10 15.02 -18.39
C PRO A 134 -14.81 15.32 -16.91
N MET A 135 -15.66 16.13 -16.25
CA MET A 135 -15.50 16.46 -14.84
C MET A 135 -15.79 15.26 -13.93
N ARG A 136 -16.81 14.46 -14.25
CA ARG A 136 -17.09 13.20 -13.56
C ARG A 136 -15.94 12.20 -13.69
N ALA A 137 -15.35 12.10 -14.89
CA ALA A 137 -14.19 11.23 -15.11
C ALA A 137 -12.98 11.69 -14.25
N LEU A 138 -12.71 13.00 -14.21
CA LEU A 138 -11.65 13.57 -13.38
C LEU A 138 -11.89 13.35 -11.88
N ALA A 139 -13.13 13.56 -11.40
CA ALA A 139 -13.48 13.31 -10.01
C ALA A 139 -13.32 11.84 -9.62
N ARG A 140 -13.72 10.90 -10.49
CA ARG A 140 -13.48 9.46 -10.28
C ARG A 140 -12.00 9.12 -10.23
N ALA A 141 -11.21 9.62 -11.18
CA ALA A 141 -9.77 9.41 -11.18
C ALA A 141 -9.12 9.94 -9.90
N PHE A 142 -9.52 11.12 -9.45
CA PHE A 142 -9.08 11.71 -8.18
C PHE A 142 -9.46 10.84 -6.98
N ASN A 143 -10.72 10.40 -6.89
CA ASN A 143 -11.20 9.55 -5.79
C ASN A 143 -10.45 8.21 -5.75
N THR A 144 -10.24 7.58 -6.92
CA THR A 144 -9.47 6.33 -7.04
C THR A 144 -8.01 6.52 -6.58
N MET A 145 -7.37 7.62 -7.00
CA MET A 145 -6.03 7.96 -6.55
C MET A 145 -5.97 8.16 -5.02
N THR A 146 -6.93 8.90 -4.48
CA THR A 146 -6.99 9.18 -3.03
C THR A 146 -7.23 7.89 -2.22
N GLU A 147 -8.07 6.99 -2.73
CA GLU A 147 -8.31 5.69 -2.13
C GLU A 147 -7.03 4.84 -2.11
N ARG A 148 -6.28 4.80 -3.19
CA ARG A 148 -4.98 4.11 -3.25
C ARG A 148 -3.98 4.69 -2.25
N LEU A 149 -3.90 6.03 -2.15
CA LEU A 149 -3.04 6.70 -1.17
C LEU A 149 -3.47 6.39 0.27
N GLN A 150 -4.76 6.39 0.56
CA GLN A 150 -5.31 6.05 1.86
C GLN A 150 -4.97 4.61 2.27
N ASN A 151 -5.17 3.66 1.35
CA ASN A 151 -4.84 2.26 1.58
C ASN A 151 -3.33 2.07 1.79
N HIS A 152 -2.49 2.72 0.98
CA HIS A 152 -1.04 2.67 1.14
C HIS A 152 -0.57 3.25 2.49
N ASP A 153 -1.13 4.39 2.91
CA ASP A 153 -0.80 5.02 4.19
C ASP A 153 -1.26 4.18 5.38
N ARG A 154 -2.45 3.54 5.27
CA ARG A 154 -2.94 2.59 6.27
C ARG A 154 -2.01 1.38 6.39
N LEU A 155 -1.69 0.72 5.27
CA LEU A 155 -0.79 -0.43 5.24
C LEU A 155 0.59 -0.10 5.82
N ARG A 156 1.09 1.10 5.55
CA ARG A 156 2.36 1.58 6.13
C ARG A 156 2.26 1.77 7.64
N ARG A 157 1.17 2.33 8.16
CA ARG A 157 0.99 2.51 9.62
C ARG A 157 0.84 1.18 10.33
N ASP A 158 0.05 0.27 9.76
CA ASP A 158 -0.16 -1.07 10.30
C ASP A 158 1.18 -1.81 10.36
N LEU A 159 1.98 -1.75 9.27
CA LEU A 159 3.33 -2.31 9.25
C LEU A 159 4.22 -1.75 10.37
N MET A 160 4.24 -0.42 10.58
CA MET A 160 5.06 0.18 11.63
C MET A 160 4.61 -0.22 13.04
N ALA A 161 3.30 -0.39 13.25
CA ALA A 161 2.77 -0.86 14.52
C ALA A 161 3.17 -2.32 14.80
N ASP A 162 3.05 -3.18 13.79
CA ASP A 162 3.42 -4.59 13.86
C ASP A 162 4.93 -4.76 14.09
N VAL A 163 5.76 -4.02 13.35
CA VAL A 163 7.23 -3.98 13.53
C VAL A 163 7.59 -3.59 14.97
N ALA A 164 6.98 -2.52 15.48
CA ALA A 164 7.25 -2.07 16.85
C ALA A 164 6.86 -3.13 17.89
N HIS A 165 5.77 -3.87 17.63
CA HIS A 165 5.34 -4.94 18.54
C HIS A 165 6.31 -6.13 18.51
N GLU A 166 6.69 -6.61 17.33
CA GLU A 166 7.58 -7.76 17.16
C GLU A 166 9.03 -7.48 17.62
N LEU A 167 9.50 -6.23 17.50
CA LEU A 167 10.80 -5.84 18.04
C LEU A 167 10.78 -5.70 19.57
N ARG A 168 9.67 -5.26 20.18
CA ARG A 168 9.57 -5.07 21.62
C ARG A 168 9.70 -6.38 22.38
N THR A 169 9.15 -7.46 21.87
CA THR A 169 9.12 -8.77 22.55
C THR A 169 10.54 -9.29 22.86
N PRO A 170 11.43 -9.54 21.87
CA PRO A 170 12.77 -10.00 22.13
C PRO A 170 13.59 -8.98 22.94
N LEU A 171 13.39 -7.67 22.68
CA LEU A 171 14.08 -6.63 23.44
C LEU A 171 13.72 -6.67 24.94
N THR A 172 12.45 -6.89 25.28
CA THR A 172 12.02 -7.02 26.68
C THR A 172 12.62 -8.25 27.34
N VAL A 173 12.75 -9.38 26.61
CA VAL A 173 13.41 -10.58 27.12
C VAL A 173 14.90 -10.32 27.38
N ILE A 174 15.60 -9.67 26.44
CA ILE A 174 17.00 -9.29 26.60
C ILE A 174 17.18 -8.39 27.80
N GLN A 175 16.38 -7.31 27.92
CA GLN A 175 16.46 -6.37 29.04
C GLN A 175 16.20 -7.05 30.37
N GLY A 176 15.10 -7.79 30.52
CA GLY A 176 14.76 -8.47 31.77
C GLY A 176 15.81 -9.52 32.20
N LYS A 177 16.43 -10.20 31.18
CA LYS A 177 17.55 -11.13 31.50
C LYS A 177 18.81 -10.39 31.95
N LEU A 178 19.15 -9.28 31.29
CA LEU A 178 20.30 -8.47 31.70
C LEU A 178 20.10 -7.85 33.07
N GLU A 179 18.92 -7.30 33.36
CA GLU A 179 18.57 -6.77 34.70
C GLU A 179 18.68 -7.87 35.77
N GLY A 180 18.09 -9.06 35.50
CA GLY A 180 18.18 -10.19 36.43
C GLY A 180 19.62 -10.70 36.69
N LEU A 181 20.51 -10.61 35.66
CA LEU A 181 21.94 -10.91 35.84
C LEU A 181 22.65 -9.81 36.70
N LEU A 182 22.33 -8.53 36.46
CA LEU A 182 22.91 -7.41 37.21
C LEU A 182 22.47 -7.42 38.67
N ASP A 183 21.20 -7.75 38.93
CA ASP A 183 20.63 -7.82 40.29
C ASP A 183 20.99 -9.12 41.02
N GLY A 184 21.75 -10.02 40.38
CA GLY A 184 22.15 -11.31 40.98
C GLY A 184 20.99 -12.33 41.11
N VAL A 185 19.85 -12.07 40.48
CA VAL A 185 18.70 -13.01 40.45
C VAL A 185 19.02 -14.26 39.61
N TYR A 186 19.80 -14.08 38.55
CA TYR A 186 20.30 -15.18 37.72
C TYR A 186 21.84 -15.31 37.84
N PRO A 187 22.36 -16.53 37.89
CA PRO A 187 23.82 -16.72 37.81
C PRO A 187 24.31 -16.34 36.40
N PRO A 188 25.49 -15.70 36.26
CA PRO A 188 26.07 -15.37 34.95
C PRO A 188 26.69 -16.63 34.31
N ASP A 189 25.85 -17.61 34.03
CA ASP A 189 26.24 -18.88 33.40
C ASP A 189 26.07 -18.87 31.88
N GLN A 190 26.67 -19.87 31.23
CA GLN A 190 26.60 -20.03 29.75
C GLN A 190 25.17 -20.17 29.25
N ARG A 191 24.26 -20.72 30.06
CA ARG A 191 22.86 -20.92 29.66
C ARG A 191 22.12 -19.57 29.55
N GLN A 192 22.30 -18.68 30.51
CA GLN A 192 21.66 -17.35 30.50
C GLN A 192 22.26 -16.47 29.40
N LEU A 193 23.55 -16.53 29.15
CA LEU A 193 24.22 -15.84 28.05
C LEU A 193 23.78 -16.42 26.70
N GLY A 194 23.57 -17.74 26.58
CA GLY A 194 23.05 -18.39 25.37
C GLY A 194 21.66 -17.87 24.99
N VAL A 195 20.76 -17.66 25.97
CA VAL A 195 19.45 -17.06 25.70
C VAL A 195 19.57 -15.65 25.12
N LEU A 196 20.47 -14.82 25.68
CA LEU A 196 20.69 -13.47 25.16
C LEU A 196 21.19 -13.46 23.72
N VAL A 197 22.14 -14.37 23.40
CA VAL A 197 22.67 -14.53 22.04
C VAL A 197 21.55 -14.96 21.09
N GLU A 198 20.72 -15.94 21.49
CA GLU A 198 19.60 -16.40 20.66
C GLU A 198 18.59 -15.27 20.39
N GLU A 199 18.21 -14.48 21.39
CA GLU A 199 17.29 -13.35 21.21
C GLU A 199 17.90 -12.26 20.31
N THR A 200 19.23 -12.05 20.33
CA THR A 200 19.88 -11.12 19.41
C THR A 200 19.88 -11.66 17.97
N HIS A 201 20.00 -12.98 17.77
CA HIS A 201 19.87 -13.59 16.46
C HIS A 201 18.43 -13.49 15.92
N VAL A 202 17.42 -13.68 16.78
CA VAL A 202 16.02 -13.48 16.42
C VAL A 202 15.80 -12.04 15.95
N LEU A 203 16.33 -11.07 16.68
CA LEU A 203 16.21 -9.65 16.34
C LEU A 203 16.89 -9.32 15.00
N SER A 204 18.08 -9.85 14.77
CA SER A 204 18.85 -9.65 13.53
C SER A 204 18.11 -10.24 12.32
N ARG A 205 17.55 -11.44 12.45
CA ARG A 205 16.74 -12.06 11.40
C ARG A 205 15.48 -11.23 11.11
N LEU A 206 14.79 -10.75 12.14
CA LEU A 206 13.60 -9.92 11.96
C LEU A 206 13.90 -8.62 11.19
N ILE A 207 15.04 -7.98 11.47
CA ILE A 207 15.48 -6.77 10.76
C ILE A 207 15.73 -7.06 9.27
N GLU A 208 16.40 -8.18 8.94
CA GLU A 208 16.67 -8.54 7.54
C GLU A 208 15.39 -8.96 6.81
N ASP A 209 14.50 -9.70 7.49
CA ASP A 209 13.15 -10.03 7.00
C ASP A 209 12.37 -8.76 6.62
N LEU A 210 12.35 -7.77 7.51
CA LEU A 210 11.68 -6.48 7.30
C LEU A 210 12.29 -5.72 6.12
N ARG A 211 13.61 -5.72 6.00
CA ARG A 211 14.31 -5.11 4.87
C ARG A 211 13.91 -5.76 3.55
N THR A 212 13.88 -7.10 3.50
CA THR A 212 13.48 -7.84 2.29
C THR A 212 12.02 -7.54 1.92
N VAL A 213 11.09 -7.50 2.89
CA VAL A 213 9.70 -7.12 2.66
C VAL A 213 9.61 -5.69 2.11
N ALA A 214 10.26 -4.73 2.75
CA ALA A 214 10.22 -3.32 2.33
C ALA A 214 10.76 -3.12 0.90
N LEU A 215 11.85 -3.81 0.53
CA LEU A 215 12.42 -3.73 -0.81
C LEU A 215 11.54 -4.41 -1.86
N SER A 216 10.94 -5.56 -1.54
CA SER A 216 10.08 -6.29 -2.47
C SER A 216 8.79 -5.53 -2.79
N GLU A 217 8.18 -4.91 -1.79
CA GLU A 217 6.94 -4.13 -1.96
C GLU A 217 7.17 -2.78 -2.63
N GLY A 218 8.31 -2.16 -2.37
CA GLY A 218 8.73 -0.93 -3.04
C GLY A 218 9.12 -1.13 -4.50
N GLY A 219 9.16 -2.37 -5.01
CA GLY A 219 9.69 -2.67 -6.34
C GLY A 219 11.18 -2.34 -6.49
N ALA A 220 11.88 -2.13 -5.37
CA ALA A 220 13.28 -1.75 -5.33
C ALA A 220 14.23 -2.94 -5.14
N LEU A 221 13.68 -4.16 -5.06
CA LEU A 221 14.47 -5.36 -4.91
C LEU A 221 15.24 -5.64 -6.20
N LYS A 222 16.55 -5.47 -6.15
CA LYS A 222 17.45 -5.82 -7.26
C LYS A 222 17.81 -7.29 -7.15
N LEU A 223 17.40 -8.08 -8.12
CA LEU A 223 17.76 -9.48 -8.24
C LEU A 223 19.07 -9.61 -9.02
N LEU A 224 19.98 -10.40 -8.49
CA LEU A 224 21.21 -10.82 -9.18
C LEU A 224 20.94 -12.15 -9.87
N LYS A 225 20.23 -12.10 -11.02
CA LYS A 225 19.86 -13.27 -11.77
C LYS A 225 21.06 -13.86 -12.48
N GLU A 226 21.27 -15.17 -12.32
CA GLU A 226 22.23 -15.98 -13.05
C GLU A 226 21.58 -17.27 -13.51
N SER A 227 22.23 -17.99 -14.46
CA SER A 227 21.76 -19.30 -14.90
C SER A 227 21.99 -20.29 -13.77
N ALA A 228 20.91 -20.77 -13.14
CA ALA A 228 20.99 -21.67 -11.99
C ALA A 228 20.08 -22.89 -12.17
N ASP A 229 20.55 -24.00 -11.62
CA ASP A 229 19.81 -25.26 -11.50
C ASP A 229 18.96 -25.22 -10.22
N VAL A 230 17.65 -25.05 -10.39
CA VAL A 230 16.70 -24.95 -9.26
C VAL A 230 16.63 -26.26 -8.46
N ASP A 231 16.84 -27.41 -9.12
CA ASP A 231 16.86 -28.70 -8.47
C ASP A 231 18.09 -28.86 -7.56
N ALA A 232 19.27 -28.43 -8.01
CA ALA A 232 20.46 -28.39 -7.18
C ALA A 232 20.29 -27.47 -5.97
N LEU A 233 19.70 -26.27 -6.17
CA LEU A 233 19.37 -25.32 -5.08
C LEU A 233 18.43 -25.96 -4.06
N ALA A 234 17.40 -26.68 -4.52
CA ALA A 234 16.44 -27.33 -3.64
C ALA A 234 17.10 -28.46 -2.85
N ARG A 235 17.96 -29.26 -3.47
CA ARG A 235 18.76 -30.32 -2.79
C ARG A 235 19.64 -29.75 -1.68
N ASP A 236 20.37 -28.66 -1.98
CA ASP A 236 21.23 -28.02 -1.00
C ASP A 236 20.44 -27.58 0.24
N VAL A 237 19.26 -26.95 0.02
CA VAL A 237 18.41 -26.49 1.12
C VAL A 237 17.81 -27.68 1.88
N VAL A 238 17.30 -28.70 1.19
CA VAL A 238 16.76 -29.92 1.83
C VAL A 238 17.80 -30.56 2.72
N HIS A 239 19.03 -30.72 2.21
CA HIS A 239 20.14 -31.30 2.99
C HIS A 239 20.48 -30.50 4.24
N ALA A 240 20.44 -29.16 4.14
CA ALA A 240 20.65 -28.27 5.30
C ALA A 240 19.59 -28.43 6.41
N PHE A 241 18.39 -28.87 6.06
CA PHE A 241 17.28 -29.06 7.01
C PHE A 241 17.15 -30.50 7.53
N GLU A 242 17.95 -31.48 7.04
CA GLU A 242 17.87 -32.88 7.48
C GLU A 242 18.14 -33.05 8.99
N GLY A 243 19.07 -32.29 9.56
CA GLY A 243 19.39 -32.30 10.98
C GLY A 243 18.17 -31.86 11.82
N GLU A 244 17.58 -30.72 11.47
CA GLU A 244 16.40 -30.19 12.17
C GLU A 244 15.18 -31.10 12.01
N ALA A 245 14.97 -31.68 10.84
CA ALA A 245 13.91 -32.64 10.59
C ALA A 245 14.09 -33.89 11.47
N GLY A 246 15.32 -34.43 11.56
CA GLY A 246 15.66 -35.56 12.43
C GLY A 246 15.41 -35.28 13.91
N GLU A 247 15.83 -34.14 14.42
CA GLU A 247 15.58 -33.73 15.80
C GLU A 247 14.06 -33.61 16.12
N ARG A 248 13.25 -33.21 15.14
CA ARG A 248 11.79 -33.12 15.26
C ARG A 248 11.07 -34.46 15.01
N GLY A 249 11.78 -35.50 14.58
CA GLY A 249 11.19 -36.78 14.19
C GLY A 249 10.33 -36.68 12.93
N VAL A 250 10.63 -35.78 12.01
CA VAL A 250 9.93 -35.57 10.73
C VAL A 250 10.75 -36.16 9.61
N THR A 251 10.12 -36.92 8.70
CA THR A 251 10.77 -37.47 7.52
C THR A 251 10.78 -36.44 6.40
N LEU A 252 11.94 -35.98 5.99
CA LEU A 252 12.13 -35.05 4.85
C LEU A 252 12.47 -35.84 3.59
N ARG A 253 11.76 -35.59 2.49
CA ARG A 253 11.97 -36.28 1.21
C ARG A 253 12.06 -35.26 0.08
N MET A 254 12.84 -35.60 -0.93
CA MET A 254 12.90 -34.79 -2.16
C MET A 254 12.71 -35.68 -3.38
N ALA A 255 11.94 -35.19 -4.34
CA ALA A 255 11.78 -35.81 -5.67
C ALA A 255 11.95 -34.72 -6.75
N ALA A 256 12.85 -34.98 -7.67
CA ALA A 256 13.11 -34.19 -8.86
C ALA A 256 13.39 -35.07 -10.05
N PRO A 257 13.07 -34.67 -11.29
CA PRO A 257 13.54 -35.38 -12.49
C PRO A 257 15.06 -35.31 -12.56
N GLU A 258 15.66 -36.27 -13.30
CA GLU A 258 17.12 -36.34 -13.43
C GLU A 258 17.75 -35.10 -14.10
N HIS A 259 17.01 -34.37 -14.93
CA HIS A 259 17.50 -33.18 -15.65
C HIS A 259 16.39 -32.12 -15.79
N LEU A 260 16.56 -31.00 -15.09
CA LEU A 260 15.80 -29.77 -15.34
C LEU A 260 16.73 -28.77 -16.03
N PRO A 261 16.21 -28.02 -17.01
CA PRO A 261 17.01 -26.98 -17.63
C PRO A 261 17.27 -25.84 -16.62
N PRO A 262 18.49 -25.29 -16.61
CA PRO A 262 18.79 -24.14 -15.78
C PRO A 262 17.95 -22.90 -16.23
N ILE A 263 17.59 -22.06 -15.28
CA ILE A 263 16.80 -20.84 -15.52
C ILE A 263 17.47 -19.61 -14.90
N ALA A 264 17.12 -18.43 -15.41
CA ALA A 264 17.66 -17.15 -14.93
C ALA A 264 16.99 -16.72 -13.62
N VAL A 265 17.61 -17.01 -12.49
CA VAL A 265 17.12 -16.66 -11.14
C VAL A 265 18.24 -16.14 -10.27
N ASP A 266 17.90 -15.51 -9.16
CA ASP A 266 18.85 -15.18 -8.08
C ASP A 266 18.93 -16.36 -7.11
N PRO A 267 20.04 -17.11 -7.08
CA PRO A 267 20.13 -18.34 -6.30
C PRO A 267 20.02 -18.11 -4.79
N VAL A 268 20.50 -16.96 -4.31
CA VAL A 268 20.43 -16.61 -2.88
C VAL A 268 18.98 -16.42 -2.48
N ARG A 269 18.20 -15.71 -3.31
CA ARG A 269 16.78 -15.44 -3.05
C ARG A 269 15.92 -16.69 -3.22
N ILE A 270 16.24 -17.57 -4.15
CA ILE A 270 15.50 -18.85 -4.27
C ILE A 270 15.79 -19.76 -3.07
N ARG A 271 17.04 -19.83 -2.58
CA ARG A 271 17.33 -20.54 -1.32
C ARG A 271 16.56 -19.96 -0.14
N GLU A 272 16.41 -18.64 -0.07
CA GLU A 272 15.62 -17.95 0.96
C GLU A 272 14.13 -18.35 0.88
N VAL A 273 13.54 -18.42 -0.32
CA VAL A 273 12.16 -18.92 -0.53
C VAL A 273 12.01 -20.33 -0.02
N LEU A 274 12.89 -21.25 -0.48
CA LEU A 274 12.85 -22.66 -0.10
C LEU A 274 13.01 -22.84 1.42
N SER A 275 13.96 -22.13 2.03
CA SER A 275 14.19 -22.17 3.48
C SER A 275 12.96 -21.71 4.27
N ASN A 276 12.29 -20.64 3.83
CA ASN A 276 11.07 -20.16 4.47
C ASN A 276 9.92 -21.17 4.38
N LEU A 277 9.77 -21.83 3.22
CA LEU A 277 8.74 -22.84 3.03
C LEU A 277 9.04 -24.11 3.84
N LEU A 278 10.28 -24.59 3.84
CA LEU A 278 10.70 -25.78 4.60
C LEU A 278 10.63 -25.56 6.10
N ALA A 279 11.12 -24.43 6.61
CA ALA A 279 11.01 -24.07 8.03
C ALA A 279 9.54 -24.02 8.49
N ASN A 280 8.65 -23.50 7.62
CA ASN A 280 7.21 -23.48 7.90
C ASN A 280 6.63 -24.89 7.93
N ALA A 281 6.92 -25.72 6.93
CA ALA A 281 6.46 -27.11 6.84
C ALA A 281 6.92 -27.95 8.06
N LEU A 282 8.21 -27.90 8.41
CA LEU A 282 8.75 -28.63 9.57
C LEU A 282 8.15 -28.15 10.90
N ARG A 283 7.84 -26.86 11.02
CA ARG A 283 7.24 -26.31 12.24
C ARG A 283 5.83 -26.83 12.49
N HIS A 284 5.06 -27.02 11.42
CA HIS A 284 3.66 -27.43 11.50
C HIS A 284 3.44 -28.93 11.34
N THR A 285 4.48 -29.69 11.07
CA THR A 285 4.44 -31.15 10.97
C THR A 285 4.73 -31.77 12.33
N PRO A 286 3.84 -32.62 12.88
CA PRO A 286 4.12 -33.34 14.13
C PRO A 286 5.18 -34.42 13.92
N SER A 287 5.78 -34.89 15.01
CA SER A 287 6.67 -36.05 15.00
C SER A 287 6.00 -37.27 14.37
N GLY A 288 6.72 -37.99 13.52
CA GLY A 288 6.21 -39.07 12.69
C GLY A 288 5.59 -38.64 11.36
N GLY A 289 5.45 -37.31 11.13
CA GLY A 289 4.95 -36.78 9.86
C GLY A 289 6.03 -36.72 8.77
N THR A 290 5.62 -36.28 7.58
CA THR A 290 6.50 -36.17 6.41
C THR A 290 6.43 -34.78 5.79
N VAL A 291 7.54 -34.32 5.23
CA VAL A 291 7.64 -33.15 4.36
C VAL A 291 8.26 -33.60 3.04
N ASP A 292 7.50 -33.41 1.95
CA ASP A 292 7.90 -33.78 0.60
C ASP A 292 8.19 -32.52 -0.22
N VAL A 293 9.37 -32.42 -0.83
CA VAL A 293 9.76 -31.37 -1.78
C VAL A 293 9.79 -31.95 -3.18
N ARG A 294 9.08 -31.31 -4.12
CA ARG A 294 9.07 -31.71 -5.53
C ARG A 294 9.45 -30.54 -6.41
N VAL A 295 10.35 -30.80 -7.36
CA VAL A 295 10.71 -29.83 -8.40
C VAL A 295 10.37 -30.46 -9.76
N TYR A 296 9.65 -29.73 -10.62
CA TYR A 296 9.21 -30.25 -11.91
C TYR A 296 8.94 -29.14 -12.93
N GLU A 297 8.93 -29.53 -14.21
CA GLU A 297 8.50 -28.60 -15.28
C GLU A 297 6.99 -28.37 -15.23
N SER A 298 6.57 -27.10 -15.40
CA SER A 298 5.19 -26.67 -15.38
C SER A 298 4.88 -25.74 -16.55
N GLY A 299 3.59 -25.61 -16.87
CA GLY A 299 3.11 -24.77 -17.96
C GLY A 299 3.14 -25.48 -19.33
N SER A 300 2.64 -24.78 -20.35
CA SER A 300 2.60 -25.28 -21.73
C SER A 300 4.03 -25.49 -22.24
N SER A 301 4.40 -26.72 -22.55
CA SER A 301 5.74 -27.07 -23.06
C SER A 301 6.90 -26.76 -22.12
N GLY A 302 6.70 -26.80 -20.78
CA GLY A 302 7.78 -26.57 -19.82
C GLY A 302 8.22 -25.11 -19.75
N SER A 303 7.30 -24.16 -19.89
CA SER A 303 7.59 -22.72 -19.85
C SER A 303 7.97 -22.19 -18.47
N ALA A 304 7.82 -22.98 -17.41
CA ALA A 304 8.16 -22.63 -16.04
C ALA A 304 8.70 -23.86 -15.28
N ILE A 305 9.46 -23.62 -14.22
CA ILE A 305 9.78 -24.59 -13.18
C ILE A 305 8.85 -24.37 -12.00
N ALA A 306 8.25 -25.45 -11.51
CA ALA A 306 7.42 -25.45 -10.32
C ALA A 306 8.12 -26.18 -9.18
N VAL A 307 7.90 -25.68 -7.97
CA VAL A 307 8.37 -26.32 -6.74
C VAL A 307 7.19 -26.42 -5.77
N ASP A 308 6.94 -27.63 -5.29
CA ASP A 308 5.96 -27.94 -4.25
C ASP A 308 6.68 -28.34 -2.96
N VAL A 309 6.27 -27.75 -1.86
CA VAL A 309 6.62 -28.17 -0.51
C VAL A 309 5.33 -28.63 0.16
N ARG A 310 5.18 -29.93 0.38
CA ARG A 310 4.01 -30.56 0.97
C ARG A 310 4.35 -31.13 2.35
N ASP A 311 3.54 -30.76 3.33
CA ASP A 311 3.60 -31.32 4.68
C ASP A 311 2.36 -32.16 5.02
N THR A 312 2.49 -33.01 6.04
CA THR A 312 1.39 -33.76 6.63
C THR A 312 0.99 -33.19 8.00
N GLY A 313 1.07 -31.86 8.14
CA GLY A 313 0.80 -31.12 9.37
C GLY A 313 -0.67 -30.93 9.67
N SER A 314 -0.95 -29.99 10.56
CA SER A 314 -2.32 -29.65 11.00
C SER A 314 -3.22 -29.13 9.88
N GLY A 315 -2.65 -28.66 8.79
CA GLY A 315 -3.37 -27.96 7.74
C GLY A 315 -3.91 -26.60 8.19
N MET A 316 -4.62 -25.93 7.29
CA MET A 316 -5.20 -24.59 7.46
C MET A 316 -6.65 -24.57 7.00
N SER A 317 -7.48 -23.77 7.66
CA SER A 317 -8.84 -23.42 7.24
C SER A 317 -8.82 -22.49 6.02
N ALA A 318 -9.94 -22.31 5.33
CA ALA A 318 -10.06 -21.41 4.19
C ALA A 318 -9.72 -19.96 4.56
N ASP A 319 -10.09 -19.49 5.75
CA ASP A 319 -9.80 -18.16 6.25
C ASP A 319 -8.30 -17.96 6.55
N GLU A 320 -7.64 -19.01 7.08
CA GLU A 320 -6.19 -19.00 7.30
C GLU A 320 -5.41 -19.02 5.99
N ILE A 321 -5.84 -19.81 4.99
CA ILE A 321 -5.23 -19.82 3.65
C ILE A 321 -5.31 -18.43 2.99
N ALA A 322 -6.47 -17.78 3.07
CA ALA A 322 -6.67 -16.44 2.50
C ALA A 322 -5.69 -15.41 3.08
N ARG A 323 -5.25 -15.61 4.33
CA ARG A 323 -4.35 -14.72 5.07
C ARG A 323 -2.95 -15.28 5.26
N ALA A 324 -2.64 -16.46 4.75
CA ALA A 324 -1.36 -17.14 4.98
C ALA A 324 -0.13 -16.32 4.52
N PHE A 325 -0.32 -15.49 3.51
CA PHE A 325 0.72 -14.60 2.97
C PHE A 325 0.67 -13.17 3.51
N ASP A 326 -0.25 -12.87 4.47
CA ASP A 326 -0.31 -11.57 5.11
C ASP A 326 0.85 -11.42 6.11
N ARG A 327 1.35 -10.20 6.24
CA ARG A 327 2.47 -9.88 7.14
C ARG A 327 2.06 -10.17 8.58
N PHE A 328 3.02 -10.70 9.36
CA PHE A 328 2.87 -10.99 10.79
C PHE A 328 1.67 -11.89 11.13
N HIS A 329 1.06 -12.51 10.09
CA HIS A 329 0.01 -13.48 10.33
C HIS A 329 0.62 -14.75 10.92
N LYS A 330 0.14 -15.12 12.12
CA LYS A 330 0.59 -16.29 12.88
C LYS A 330 -0.63 -17.13 13.24
N GLY A 331 -0.53 -18.43 13.04
CA GLY A 331 -1.49 -19.36 13.65
C GLY A 331 -1.38 -19.36 15.18
N PRO A 332 -2.38 -19.84 15.91
CA PRO A 332 -2.45 -19.77 17.37
C PRO A 332 -1.26 -20.37 18.13
N ALA A 333 -0.54 -21.31 17.50
CA ALA A 333 0.63 -21.99 18.09
C ALA A 333 1.98 -21.59 17.45
N SER A 334 2.02 -20.57 16.58
CA SER A 334 3.21 -20.27 15.80
C SER A 334 4.17 -19.33 16.57
N ARG A 335 5.46 -19.74 16.70
CA ARG A 335 6.56 -18.95 17.30
C ARG A 335 7.42 -18.18 16.29
N GLY A 336 7.04 -18.11 15.01
CA GLY A 336 7.81 -17.40 13.97
C GLY A 336 7.50 -15.91 13.92
N SER A 337 8.26 -15.15 13.10
CA SER A 337 8.01 -13.71 12.83
C SER A 337 6.70 -13.45 12.08
N GLY A 338 6.13 -14.45 11.38
CA GLY A 338 5.00 -14.27 10.48
C GLY A 338 5.35 -13.54 9.17
N LEU A 339 6.64 -13.36 8.87
CA LEU A 339 7.13 -12.73 7.64
C LEU A 339 7.58 -13.72 6.56
N GLY A 340 7.94 -14.96 6.92
CA GLY A 340 8.56 -15.91 6.00
C GLY A 340 7.74 -16.18 4.73
N LEU A 341 6.42 -16.39 4.83
CA LEU A 341 5.55 -16.59 3.67
C LEU A 341 5.35 -15.29 2.86
N THR A 342 5.29 -14.15 3.50
CA THR A 342 5.24 -12.83 2.84
C THR A 342 6.51 -12.58 2.04
N ILE A 343 7.68 -12.89 2.62
CA ILE A 343 8.98 -12.82 1.94
C ILE A 343 9.01 -13.77 0.74
N ALA A 344 8.62 -15.02 0.94
CA ALA A 344 8.57 -15.99 -0.14
C ALA A 344 7.72 -15.50 -1.32
N ARG A 345 6.52 -14.94 -1.04
CA ARG A 345 5.66 -14.34 -2.06
C ARG A 345 6.32 -13.16 -2.76
N GLY A 346 6.92 -12.24 -2.01
CA GLY A 346 7.62 -11.08 -2.57
C GLY A 346 8.77 -11.48 -3.49
N LEU A 347 9.60 -12.43 -3.07
CA LEU A 347 10.74 -12.93 -3.84
C LEU A 347 10.31 -13.67 -5.11
N VAL A 348 9.32 -14.55 -5.02
CA VAL A 348 8.77 -15.28 -6.18
C VAL A 348 8.16 -14.30 -7.18
N THR A 349 7.37 -13.33 -6.70
CA THR A 349 6.77 -12.29 -7.56
C THR A 349 7.84 -11.43 -8.24
N ALA A 350 8.91 -11.07 -7.55
CA ALA A 350 10.04 -10.33 -8.13
C ALA A 350 10.76 -11.12 -9.25
N HIS A 351 10.75 -12.45 -9.19
CA HIS A 351 11.22 -13.31 -10.27
C HIS A 351 10.24 -13.46 -11.43
N GLY A 352 9.02 -12.90 -11.32
CA GLY A 352 7.95 -13.04 -12.30
C GLY A 352 7.13 -14.32 -12.13
N GLY A 353 7.29 -15.01 -11.00
CA GLY A 353 6.58 -16.24 -10.65
C GLY A 353 5.32 -16.00 -9.83
N GLU A 354 4.66 -17.07 -9.47
CA GLU A 354 3.47 -17.08 -8.61
C GLU A 354 3.66 -18.11 -7.49
N ILE A 355 3.14 -17.79 -6.29
CA ILE A 355 3.11 -18.73 -5.16
C ILE A 355 1.66 -18.91 -4.69
N ARG A 356 1.30 -20.16 -4.36
CA ARG A 356 -0.03 -20.56 -3.91
C ARG A 356 0.05 -21.51 -2.73
N ALA A 357 -0.99 -21.50 -1.90
CA ALA A 357 -1.20 -22.45 -0.82
C ALA A 357 -2.46 -23.28 -1.08
N SER A 358 -2.36 -24.58 -0.84
CA SER A 358 -3.50 -25.51 -0.84
C SER A 358 -3.46 -26.32 0.44
N SER A 359 -4.53 -26.30 1.24
CA SER A 359 -4.56 -26.95 2.54
C SER A 359 -5.99 -27.26 2.94
N ALA A 360 -6.15 -28.23 3.86
CA ALA A 360 -7.38 -28.45 4.59
C ALA A 360 -7.04 -28.89 6.02
N PRO A 361 -7.87 -28.56 7.02
CA PRO A 361 -7.65 -28.95 8.40
C PRO A 361 -7.44 -30.46 8.54
N GLY A 362 -6.33 -30.85 9.15
CA GLY A 362 -5.94 -32.25 9.36
C GLY A 362 -5.36 -32.98 8.13
N ALA A 363 -5.29 -32.33 6.96
CA ALA A 363 -4.78 -32.94 5.72
C ALA A 363 -3.39 -32.45 5.31
N GLY A 364 -2.77 -31.56 6.11
CA GLY A 364 -1.51 -30.93 5.81
C GLY A 364 -1.65 -29.75 4.83
N THR A 365 -0.51 -29.23 4.39
CA THR A 365 -0.43 -28.09 3.48
C THR A 365 0.50 -28.39 2.31
N THR A 366 0.15 -27.85 1.15
CA THR A 366 1.03 -27.79 -0.02
C THR A 366 1.25 -26.33 -0.39
N MET A 367 2.49 -25.86 -0.30
CA MET A 367 2.94 -24.58 -0.81
C MET A 367 3.59 -24.79 -2.16
N SER A 368 3.05 -24.19 -3.21
CA SER A 368 3.52 -24.33 -4.59
C SER A 368 3.98 -22.99 -5.13
N PHE A 369 5.16 -22.92 -5.73
CA PHE A 369 5.56 -21.73 -6.47
C PHE A 369 6.10 -22.07 -7.85
N THR A 370 6.01 -21.11 -8.77
CA THR A 370 6.47 -21.23 -10.15
C THR A 370 7.49 -20.16 -10.46
N LEU A 371 8.46 -20.48 -11.31
CA LEU A 371 9.49 -19.57 -11.82
C LEU A 371 9.48 -19.67 -13.35
N PRO A 372 9.26 -18.56 -14.08
CA PRO A 372 9.27 -18.57 -15.53
C PRO A 372 10.69 -18.86 -16.06
N ARG A 373 10.80 -19.61 -17.15
CA ARG A 373 12.09 -19.90 -17.83
C ARG A 373 12.65 -18.67 -18.53
N GLU A 374 11.77 -17.85 -19.09
CA GLU A 374 12.12 -16.54 -19.63
C GLU A 374 11.66 -15.49 -18.62
N GLY A 375 12.59 -14.65 -18.16
CA GLY A 375 12.23 -13.55 -17.28
C GLY A 375 11.24 -12.61 -17.98
N PRO A 376 10.44 -11.81 -17.24
CA PRO A 376 9.62 -10.78 -17.87
C PRO A 376 10.54 -9.87 -18.69
N SER A 377 10.20 -9.73 -19.97
CA SER A 377 10.86 -8.84 -20.94
C SER A 377 10.74 -7.38 -20.55
#